data_7610eee598732adde8adb149e5cbe0b9
#
_entry.id   7610eee598732adde8adb149e5cbe0b9
#
_cell.length_a   1.000
_cell.length_b   1.000
_cell.length_c   1.000
_cell.angle_alpha   90.00
_cell.angle_beta   90.00
_cell.angle_gamma   90.00
#
_symmetry.space_group_name_H-M   'P 1'
#
loop_
_entity.id
_entity.type
_entity.pdbx_description
1 polymer ?
#
loop_
_entity_poly.entity_id
_entity_poly.type
_entity_poly.pdbx_seq_one_letter_code
_entity_poly.pdbx_strand_id
1 'polypeptide(L)'
;MPHPATSLAQALREYRASDPFRQLFADVPADRFARVGRYGAPVGNRIEVHETIPRCMDRLKEMIASPDAAQRPLSSGTVVMARELANGCGRFDRQWHAPRGGLWLALAWADSLLPEYARLLPLAAGTACCEAVRHFGVPASLKWVNDLHLQGRKIGGILCETFLGGPAKDRYHLIGIGINCNNVLFPETLRESALSMREALGAKVSLDEFTLVLLGFLTWHFGLVHLQEELDLASGKDSGDPPPVSLVIDAWRRVSDTPGRRVIYGYDVVRHPLYEAVVEGVDPWGGLMLRLRDGTFLTEYSGEILYPTGEKSGG
;
A
#
# COMPACT_ATOMS: atom_id res chain seq x y z
N MET A 1 30.82 26.34 4.10
CA MET A 1 30.31 25.26 4.94
C MET A 1 29.21 24.58 4.17
N PRO A 2 29.31 23.29 3.79
CA PRO A 2 28.18 22.61 3.17
C PRO A 2 27.04 22.59 4.19
N HIS A 3 25.82 22.96 3.79
CA HIS A 3 24.61 22.77 4.56
C HIS A 3 24.52 21.29 4.99
N PRO A 4 24.19 20.95 6.25
CA PRO A 4 23.96 19.58 6.62
C PRO A 4 22.84 19.04 5.72
N ALA A 5 23.06 17.89 5.09
CA ALA A 5 22.08 17.26 4.23
C ALA A 5 20.79 17.06 5.03
N THR A 6 19.70 17.65 4.56
CA THR A 6 18.37 17.54 5.17
C THR A 6 17.99 16.05 5.26
N SER A 7 17.61 15.56 6.41
CA SER A 7 17.18 14.17 6.55
C SER A 7 15.89 13.93 5.75
N LEU A 8 15.70 12.73 5.20
CA LEU A 8 14.50 12.39 4.43
C LEU A 8 13.21 12.62 5.25
N ALA A 9 13.24 12.35 6.56
CA ALA A 9 12.11 12.64 7.45
C ALA A 9 11.82 14.14 7.57
N GLN A 10 12.84 14.99 7.54
CA GLN A 10 12.66 16.44 7.52
C GLN A 10 12.12 16.91 6.16
N ALA A 11 12.69 16.43 5.06
CA ALA A 11 12.20 16.73 3.71
C ALA A 11 10.74 16.33 3.53
N LEU A 12 10.32 15.19 4.12
CA LEU A 12 8.91 14.77 4.11
C LEU A 12 8.00 15.73 4.90
N ARG A 13 8.46 16.23 6.04
CA ARG A 13 7.69 17.23 6.80
C ARG A 13 7.52 18.53 6.01
N GLU A 14 8.57 19.00 5.37
CA GLU A 14 8.55 20.18 4.51
C GLU A 14 7.63 19.98 3.31
N TYR A 15 7.73 18.82 2.63
CA TYR A 15 6.84 18.46 1.52
C TYR A 15 5.36 18.47 1.93
N ARG A 16 5.01 17.86 3.07
CA ARG A 16 3.62 17.84 3.57
C ARG A 16 3.08 19.22 3.94
N ALA A 17 3.94 20.16 4.28
CA ALA A 17 3.57 21.55 4.57
C ALA A 17 3.53 22.44 3.31
N SER A 18 3.92 21.93 2.14
CA SER A 18 4.05 22.71 0.92
C SER A 18 2.72 22.86 0.15
N ASP A 19 2.63 23.93 -0.65
CA ASP A 19 1.50 24.15 -1.56
C ASP A 19 1.33 23.02 -2.59
N PRO A 20 2.38 22.47 -3.23
CA PRO A 20 2.23 21.31 -4.11
C PRO A 20 1.52 20.12 -3.46
N PHE A 21 1.85 19.78 -2.20
CA PHE A 21 1.16 18.71 -1.50
C PHE A 21 -0.30 19.06 -1.22
N ARG A 22 -0.60 20.31 -0.81
CA ARG A 22 -1.98 20.75 -0.59
C ARG A 22 -2.80 20.73 -1.87
N GLN A 23 -2.19 21.03 -3.02
CA GLN A 23 -2.85 21.02 -4.33
C GLN A 23 -3.29 19.62 -4.77
N LEU A 24 -2.61 18.53 -4.33
CA LEU A 24 -3.06 17.16 -4.59
C LEU A 24 -4.46 16.88 -4.04
N PHE A 25 -4.90 17.65 -3.05
CA PHE A 25 -6.17 17.52 -2.35
C PHE A 25 -6.97 18.82 -2.37
N ALA A 26 -6.90 19.57 -3.47
CA ALA A 26 -7.50 20.91 -3.61
C ALA A 26 -9.00 20.92 -3.30
N ASP A 27 -9.71 19.86 -3.73
CA ASP A 27 -11.17 19.72 -3.55
C ASP A 27 -11.59 19.30 -2.12
N VAL A 28 -10.61 19.02 -1.24
CA VAL A 28 -10.90 18.61 0.13
C VAL A 28 -11.02 19.84 1.03
N PRO A 29 -12.12 19.98 1.82
CA PRO A 29 -12.27 21.07 2.78
C PRO A 29 -11.07 21.16 3.75
N ALA A 30 -10.68 22.37 4.11
CA ALA A 30 -9.45 22.63 4.89
C ALA A 30 -9.43 21.94 6.26
N ASP A 31 -10.58 21.89 6.94
CA ASP A 31 -10.74 21.20 8.22
C ASP A 31 -10.52 19.68 8.09
N ARG A 32 -11.11 19.07 7.05
CA ARG A 32 -10.91 17.64 6.75
C ARG A 32 -9.47 17.36 6.39
N PHE A 33 -8.85 18.20 5.53
CA PHE A 33 -7.45 18.07 5.16
C PHE A 33 -6.55 18.09 6.40
N ALA A 34 -6.78 19.04 7.33
CA ALA A 34 -6.00 19.16 8.56
C ALA A 34 -6.19 17.93 9.48
N ARG A 35 -7.41 17.39 9.60
CA ARG A 35 -7.70 16.19 10.40
C ARG A 35 -7.00 14.96 9.84
N VAL A 36 -7.15 14.70 8.54
CA VAL A 36 -6.47 13.59 7.85
C VAL A 36 -4.95 13.70 8.01
N GLY A 37 -4.39 14.90 7.76
CA GLY A 37 -2.96 15.16 7.92
C GLY A 37 -2.45 14.87 9.32
N ARG A 38 -3.22 15.23 10.36
CA ARG A 38 -2.87 14.95 11.76
C ARG A 38 -2.83 13.44 12.05
N TYR A 39 -3.83 12.68 11.60
CA TYR A 39 -3.87 11.23 11.80
C TYR A 39 -2.76 10.50 11.04
N GLY A 40 -2.45 10.92 9.82
CA GLY A 40 -1.38 10.33 9.03
C GLY A 40 0.03 10.84 9.37
N ALA A 41 0.15 11.87 10.21
CA ALA A 41 1.43 12.51 10.56
C ALA A 41 2.54 11.54 11.02
N PRO A 42 2.24 10.40 11.68
CA PRO A 42 3.27 9.44 12.06
C PRO A 42 4.06 8.85 10.89
N VAL A 43 3.48 8.72 9.69
CA VAL A 43 4.18 8.15 8.52
C VAL A 43 5.52 8.85 8.28
N GLY A 44 6.62 8.09 8.30
CA GLY A 44 7.96 8.61 8.06
C GLY A 44 8.51 9.53 9.16
N ASN A 45 7.97 9.48 10.39
CA ASN A 45 8.54 10.20 11.53
C ASN A 45 9.98 9.77 11.85
N ARG A 46 10.30 8.51 11.58
CA ARG A 46 11.64 7.93 11.57
C ARG A 46 11.82 7.17 10.26
N ILE A 47 12.92 7.43 9.55
CA ILE A 47 13.27 6.75 8.31
C ILE A 47 14.69 6.22 8.42
N GLU A 48 14.89 4.92 8.24
CA GLU A 48 16.16 4.24 8.19
C GLU A 48 16.42 3.76 6.75
N VAL A 49 17.56 4.12 6.17
CA VAL A 49 17.92 3.81 4.77
C VAL A 49 19.15 2.92 4.76
N HIS A 50 19.07 1.82 4.02
CA HIS A 50 20.16 0.85 3.84
C HIS A 50 20.58 0.74 2.38
N GLU A 51 21.84 0.38 2.15
CA GLU A 51 22.31 0.03 0.81
C GLU A 51 21.76 -1.33 0.38
N THR A 52 21.92 -2.34 1.23
CA THR A 52 21.42 -3.71 1.00
C THR A 52 21.07 -4.35 2.32
N ILE A 53 19.88 -4.93 2.43
CA ILE A 53 19.44 -5.76 3.55
C ILE A 53 18.63 -6.96 3.02
N PRO A 54 18.45 -8.02 3.81
CA PRO A 54 17.61 -9.14 3.40
C PRO A 54 16.17 -8.69 3.06
N ARG A 55 15.47 -8.09 4.04
CA ARG A 55 14.08 -7.57 3.89
C ARG A 55 13.86 -6.37 4.82
N CYS A 56 13.19 -5.33 4.34
CA CYS A 56 12.85 -4.17 5.18
C CYS A 56 11.92 -4.55 6.34
N MET A 57 10.99 -5.48 6.12
CA MET A 57 10.05 -5.93 7.16
C MET A 57 10.75 -6.68 8.29
N ASP A 58 11.78 -7.49 7.98
CA ASP A 58 12.53 -8.21 9.01
C ASP A 58 13.31 -7.25 9.88
N ARG A 59 13.87 -6.18 9.29
CA ARG A 59 14.51 -5.10 10.05
C ARG A 59 13.55 -4.42 11.02
N LEU A 60 12.30 -4.16 10.60
CA LEU A 60 11.26 -3.63 11.50
C LEU A 60 10.93 -4.62 12.62
N LYS A 61 10.83 -5.93 12.33
CA LYS A 61 10.61 -6.97 13.36
C LYS A 61 11.73 -6.99 14.40
N GLU A 62 12.99 -6.88 13.95
CA GLU A 62 14.15 -6.76 14.84
C GLU A 62 14.05 -5.53 15.75
N MET A 63 13.67 -4.35 15.18
CA MET A 63 13.53 -3.12 15.95
C MET A 63 12.42 -3.22 17.01
N ILE A 64 11.29 -3.87 16.67
CA ILE A 64 10.16 -4.11 17.59
C ILE A 64 10.58 -5.11 18.69
N ALA A 65 11.32 -6.15 18.32
CA ALA A 65 11.75 -7.18 19.25
C ALA A 65 12.97 -6.79 20.11
N SER A 66 13.59 -5.63 19.85
CA SER A 66 14.78 -5.17 20.57
C SER A 66 14.50 -5.04 22.07
N PRO A 67 15.47 -5.40 22.95
CA PRO A 67 15.35 -5.16 24.39
C PRO A 67 15.11 -3.68 24.75
N ASP A 68 15.63 -2.74 23.96
CA ASP A 68 15.42 -1.31 24.14
C ASP A 68 13.95 -0.90 23.91
N ALA A 69 13.19 -1.69 23.14
CA ALA A 69 11.75 -1.47 22.94
C ALA A 69 10.92 -1.61 24.22
N ALA A 70 11.45 -2.27 25.28
CA ALA A 70 10.80 -2.30 26.59
C ALA A 70 10.65 -0.91 27.22
N GLN A 71 11.61 -0.03 26.96
CA GLN A 71 11.61 1.34 27.48
C GLN A 71 11.10 2.34 26.45
N ARG A 72 11.25 2.04 25.17
CA ARG A 72 10.85 2.90 24.04
C ARG A 72 10.26 2.05 22.91
N PRO A 73 8.95 1.79 22.91
CA PRO A 73 8.27 1.10 21.82
C PRO A 73 8.59 1.75 20.47
N LEU A 74 8.61 0.97 19.41
CA LEU A 74 8.85 1.50 18.07
C LEU A 74 7.73 2.49 17.71
N SER A 75 8.11 3.71 17.33
CA SER A 75 7.12 4.73 16.96
C SER A 75 6.32 4.28 15.73
N SER A 76 4.98 4.43 15.80
CA SER A 76 4.12 4.25 14.65
C SER A 76 4.59 5.11 13.48
N GLY A 77 4.53 4.57 12.28
CA GLY A 77 4.99 5.26 11.08
C GLY A 77 6.50 5.19 10.81
N THR A 78 7.26 4.41 11.60
CA THR A 78 8.68 4.14 11.29
C THR A 78 8.81 3.43 9.96
N VAL A 79 9.70 3.93 9.10
CA VAL A 79 9.98 3.41 7.75
C VAL A 79 11.40 2.88 7.69
N VAL A 80 11.56 1.69 7.14
CA VAL A 80 12.84 1.12 6.72
C VAL A 80 12.85 1.02 5.22
N MET A 81 13.91 1.51 4.59
CA MET A 81 14.10 1.48 3.14
C MET A 81 15.43 0.83 2.78
N ALA A 82 15.50 0.25 1.59
CA ALA A 82 16.76 -0.25 1.04
C ALA A 82 16.87 0.06 -0.45
N ARG A 83 18.11 0.22 -0.93
CA ARG A 83 18.38 0.36 -2.37
C ARG A 83 18.29 -0.97 -3.10
N GLU A 84 18.46 -2.07 -2.35
CA GLU A 84 18.41 -3.44 -2.86
C GLU A 84 18.01 -4.40 -1.73
N LEU A 85 17.18 -5.42 -2.05
CA LEU A 85 16.88 -6.51 -1.12
C LEU A 85 17.53 -7.81 -1.58
N ALA A 86 18.29 -8.44 -0.69
CA ALA A 86 18.95 -9.72 -0.99
C ALA A 86 17.95 -10.89 -1.04
N ASN A 87 16.88 -10.84 -0.24
CA ASN A 87 15.87 -11.89 -0.11
C ASN A 87 14.44 -11.28 -0.18
N GLY A 88 14.16 -10.48 -1.22
CA GLY A 88 12.83 -9.92 -1.42
C GLY A 88 11.76 -11.03 -1.47
N CYS A 89 10.67 -10.84 -0.74
CA CYS A 89 9.61 -11.82 -0.61
C CYS A 89 8.23 -11.15 -0.69
N GLY A 90 7.33 -11.77 -1.44
CA GLY A 90 5.91 -11.44 -1.52
C GLY A 90 5.05 -12.42 -0.72
N ARG A 91 3.76 -12.51 -1.02
CA ARG A 91 2.83 -13.45 -0.42
C ARG A 91 3.22 -14.90 -0.79
N PHE A 92 2.90 -15.84 0.11
CA PHE A 92 3.15 -17.28 -0.09
C PHE A 92 4.62 -17.61 -0.40
N ASP A 93 5.55 -16.87 0.21
CA ASP A 93 6.99 -17.01 0.03
C ASP A 93 7.47 -16.89 -1.43
N ARG A 94 6.66 -16.25 -2.29
CA ARG A 94 7.06 -15.99 -3.68
C ARG A 94 8.20 -14.98 -3.70
N GLN A 95 9.26 -15.31 -4.41
CA GLN A 95 10.41 -14.42 -4.54
C GLN A 95 10.01 -13.09 -5.19
N TRP A 96 10.45 -11.98 -4.60
CA TRP A 96 10.32 -10.64 -5.13
C TRP A 96 11.68 -10.16 -5.65
N HIS A 97 11.78 -9.87 -6.95
CA HIS A 97 13.00 -9.35 -7.55
C HIS A 97 13.15 -7.87 -7.20
N ALA A 98 14.13 -7.56 -6.35
CA ALA A 98 14.32 -6.22 -5.77
C ALA A 98 15.75 -5.67 -5.98
N PRO A 99 16.21 -5.48 -7.23
CA PRO A 99 17.52 -4.91 -7.55
C PRO A 99 17.54 -3.40 -7.30
N ARG A 100 18.72 -2.80 -7.43
CA ARG A 100 18.85 -1.33 -7.44
C ARG A 100 17.99 -0.70 -8.53
N GLY A 101 17.42 0.46 -8.21
CA GLY A 101 16.57 1.22 -9.14
C GLY A 101 15.07 1.11 -8.88
N GLY A 102 14.62 0.16 -8.07
CA GLY A 102 13.26 0.17 -7.53
C GLY A 102 13.16 0.93 -6.20
N LEU A 103 11.95 1.09 -5.72
CA LEU A 103 11.64 1.57 -4.37
C LEU A 103 11.22 0.39 -3.51
N TRP A 104 12.01 0.09 -2.50
CA TRP A 104 11.80 -1.01 -1.55
C TRP A 104 11.72 -0.43 -0.15
N LEU A 105 10.54 -0.48 0.46
CA LEU A 105 10.36 0.00 1.82
C LEU A 105 9.41 -0.90 2.62
N ALA A 106 9.49 -0.78 3.94
CA ALA A 106 8.47 -1.26 4.85
C ALA A 106 8.16 -0.17 5.89
N LEU A 107 6.90 -0.12 6.30
CA LEU A 107 6.38 0.80 7.29
C LEU A 107 5.76 0.00 8.44
N ALA A 108 6.09 0.35 9.69
CA ALA A 108 5.46 -0.18 10.89
C ALA A 108 4.35 0.79 11.35
N TRP A 109 3.13 0.29 11.44
CA TRP A 109 1.98 1.03 11.96
C TRP A 109 1.49 0.37 13.23
N ALA A 110 1.50 1.10 14.36
CA ALA A 110 1.00 0.57 15.62
C ALA A 110 -0.50 0.26 15.50
N ASP A 111 -0.93 -0.86 16.11
CA ASP A 111 -2.32 -1.30 16.10
C ASP A 111 -3.15 -0.42 17.03
N SER A 112 -3.66 0.67 16.48
CA SER A 112 -4.44 1.70 17.16
C SER A 112 -5.85 1.87 16.59
N LEU A 113 -6.22 1.02 15.63
CA LEU A 113 -7.52 0.99 14.97
C LEU A 113 -8.35 -0.19 15.48
N LEU A 114 -9.66 -0.05 15.47
CA LEU A 114 -10.55 -1.19 15.62
C LEU A 114 -10.29 -2.20 14.48
N PRO A 115 -10.49 -3.51 14.72
CA PRO A 115 -10.12 -4.56 13.76
C PRO A 115 -10.73 -4.39 12.36
N GLU A 116 -11.96 -3.90 12.27
CA GLU A 116 -12.68 -3.64 11.02
C GLU A 116 -12.03 -2.52 10.20
N TYR A 117 -11.44 -1.50 10.82
CA TYR A 117 -10.73 -0.43 10.12
C TYR A 117 -9.27 -0.83 9.82
N ALA A 118 -8.63 -1.58 10.72
CA ALA A 118 -7.27 -2.07 10.50
C ALA A 118 -7.14 -2.91 9.22
N ARG A 119 -8.17 -3.67 8.85
CA ARG A 119 -8.22 -4.45 7.60
C ARG A 119 -8.27 -3.60 6.34
N LEU A 120 -8.56 -2.30 6.44
CA LEU A 120 -8.52 -1.36 5.31
C LEU A 120 -7.10 -0.85 5.00
N LEU A 121 -6.12 -1.04 5.91
CA LEU A 121 -4.74 -0.58 5.72
C LEU A 121 -4.09 -1.11 4.42
N PRO A 122 -4.25 -2.38 4.00
CA PRO A 122 -3.73 -2.86 2.72
C PRO A 122 -4.29 -2.10 1.51
N LEU A 123 -5.61 -1.82 1.50
CA LEU A 123 -6.26 -1.08 0.42
C LEU A 123 -5.82 0.39 0.42
N ALA A 124 -5.71 1.01 1.60
CA ALA A 124 -5.20 2.36 1.76
C ALA A 124 -3.75 2.49 1.25
N ALA A 125 -2.88 1.54 1.61
CA ALA A 125 -1.50 1.49 1.12
C ALA A 125 -1.44 1.28 -0.40
N GLY A 126 -2.26 0.39 -0.95
CA GLY A 126 -2.36 0.14 -2.38
C GLY A 126 -2.82 1.38 -3.15
N THR A 127 -3.85 2.07 -2.63
CA THR A 127 -4.36 3.32 -3.22
C THR A 127 -3.28 4.40 -3.22
N ALA A 128 -2.58 4.60 -2.09
CA ALA A 128 -1.46 5.54 -1.98
C ALA A 128 -0.36 5.26 -3.01
N CYS A 129 0.03 3.99 -3.18
CA CYS A 129 1.02 3.59 -4.16
C CYS A 129 0.55 3.85 -5.60
N CYS A 130 -0.72 3.54 -5.91
CA CYS A 130 -1.26 3.74 -7.25
C CYS A 130 -1.37 5.24 -7.60
N GLU A 131 -1.84 6.07 -6.68
CA GLU A 131 -1.90 7.53 -6.86
C GLU A 131 -0.50 8.13 -7.01
N ALA A 132 0.49 7.69 -6.23
CA ALA A 132 1.88 8.12 -6.39
C ALA A 132 2.44 7.78 -7.76
N VAL A 133 2.22 6.56 -8.27
CA VAL A 133 2.65 6.12 -9.59
C VAL A 133 1.96 6.94 -10.69
N ARG A 134 0.65 7.20 -10.55
CA ARG A 134 -0.13 8.04 -11.48
C ARG A 134 0.33 9.50 -11.47
N HIS A 135 0.73 10.03 -10.32
CA HIS A 135 1.27 11.39 -10.20
C HIS A 135 2.51 11.60 -11.08
N PHE A 136 3.31 10.55 -11.29
CA PHE A 136 4.46 10.57 -12.20
C PHE A 136 4.11 10.25 -13.67
N GLY A 137 2.83 10.22 -14.02
CA GLY A 137 2.36 10.05 -15.40
C GLY A 137 2.20 8.60 -15.87
N VAL A 138 2.36 7.60 -15.00
CA VAL A 138 2.10 6.19 -15.35
C VAL A 138 0.64 5.84 -15.03
N PRO A 139 -0.21 5.51 -16.01
CA PRO A 139 -1.64 5.25 -15.80
C PRO A 139 -1.87 3.84 -15.23
N ALA A 140 -1.26 3.57 -14.08
CA ALA A 140 -1.39 2.30 -13.37
C ALA A 140 -2.79 2.11 -12.78
N SER A 141 -3.19 0.86 -12.59
CA SER A 141 -4.39 0.45 -11.88
C SER A 141 -4.06 -0.46 -10.72
N LEU A 142 -4.93 -0.45 -9.71
CA LEU A 142 -4.82 -1.33 -8.55
C LEU A 142 -5.75 -2.53 -8.73
N LYS A 143 -5.16 -3.72 -8.78
CA LYS A 143 -5.89 -4.99 -8.73
C LYS A 143 -6.06 -5.40 -7.27
N TRP A 144 -7.27 -5.81 -6.90
CA TRP A 144 -7.55 -6.32 -5.57
C TRP A 144 -6.63 -7.51 -5.23
N VAL A 145 -5.98 -7.54 -4.10
CA VAL A 145 -6.07 -6.60 -2.98
C VAL A 145 -4.90 -5.61 -3.00
N ASN A 146 -3.77 -5.96 -3.67
CA ASN A 146 -2.46 -5.39 -3.37
C ASN A 146 -1.49 -5.31 -4.56
N ASP A 147 -1.96 -5.48 -5.81
CA ASP A 147 -1.10 -5.47 -6.99
C ASP A 147 -1.30 -4.21 -7.85
N LEU A 148 -0.24 -3.44 -8.04
CA LEU A 148 -0.22 -2.35 -9.03
C LEU A 148 0.20 -2.91 -10.38
N HIS A 149 -0.56 -2.57 -11.42
CA HIS A 149 -0.26 -3.02 -12.77
C HIS A 149 -0.61 -1.96 -13.82
N LEU A 150 -0.03 -2.12 -15.01
CA LEU A 150 -0.40 -1.43 -16.23
C LEU A 150 -0.53 -2.48 -17.33
N GLN A 151 -1.71 -2.56 -17.95
CA GLN A 151 -2.00 -3.51 -19.02
C GLN A 151 -1.65 -4.97 -18.69
N GLY A 152 -1.94 -5.38 -17.46
CA GLY A 152 -1.66 -6.74 -16.95
C GLY A 152 -0.23 -6.98 -16.47
N ARG A 153 0.72 -6.07 -16.73
CA ARG A 153 2.11 -6.18 -16.25
C ARG A 153 2.26 -5.50 -14.90
N LYS A 154 2.84 -6.19 -13.92
CA LYS A 154 2.96 -5.74 -12.53
C LYS A 154 4.06 -4.68 -12.37
N ILE A 155 3.69 -3.51 -11.85
CA ILE A 155 4.61 -2.42 -11.52
C ILE A 155 5.03 -2.49 -10.05
N GLY A 156 4.14 -2.94 -9.18
CA GLY A 156 4.40 -2.96 -7.74
C GLY A 156 3.49 -3.91 -7.00
N GLY A 157 3.78 -4.10 -5.73
CA GLY A 157 2.97 -4.90 -4.83
C GLY A 157 3.13 -4.47 -3.38
N ILE A 158 2.09 -4.72 -2.60
CA ILE A 158 2.02 -4.43 -1.17
C ILE A 158 1.87 -5.75 -0.41
N LEU A 159 2.64 -5.92 0.64
CA LEU A 159 2.56 -7.04 1.57
C LEU A 159 2.23 -6.51 2.96
N CYS A 160 1.11 -6.95 3.54
CA CYS A 160 0.75 -6.57 4.90
C CYS A 160 0.81 -7.80 5.80
N GLU A 161 1.51 -7.67 6.93
CA GLU A 161 1.62 -8.68 7.97
C GLU A 161 1.29 -8.04 9.32
N THR A 162 0.63 -8.78 10.21
CA THR A 162 0.52 -8.37 11.61
C THR A 162 1.66 -9.01 12.40
N PHE A 163 2.39 -8.23 13.15
CA PHE A 163 3.48 -8.69 14.00
C PHE A 163 3.21 -8.34 15.45
N LEU A 164 3.31 -9.33 16.32
CA LEU A 164 3.23 -9.20 17.76
C LEU A 164 4.62 -9.41 18.33
N GLY A 165 5.19 -8.41 18.98
CA GLY A 165 6.56 -8.49 19.45
C GLY A 165 6.90 -7.48 20.54
N GLY A 166 8.16 -7.55 20.96
CA GLY A 166 8.67 -6.72 22.04
C GLY A 166 8.22 -7.20 23.43
N PRO A 167 8.82 -6.61 24.49
CA PRO A 167 8.54 -6.99 25.87
C PRO A 167 7.09 -6.72 26.30
N ALA A 168 6.46 -5.68 25.74
CA ALA A 168 5.06 -5.31 26.01
C ALA A 168 4.07 -6.10 25.15
N LYS A 169 4.55 -6.97 24.22
CA LYS A 169 3.73 -7.67 23.22
C LYS A 169 2.89 -6.71 22.38
N ASP A 170 3.48 -5.58 22.01
CA ASP A 170 2.83 -4.61 21.15
C ASP A 170 2.52 -5.21 19.79
N ARG A 171 1.37 -4.86 19.23
CA ARG A 171 0.95 -5.27 17.91
C ARG A 171 1.22 -4.16 16.90
N TYR A 172 1.80 -4.56 15.76
CA TYR A 172 2.05 -3.67 14.63
C TYR A 172 1.53 -4.30 13.34
N HIS A 173 1.01 -3.45 12.47
CA HIS A 173 0.80 -3.77 11.07
C HIS A 173 2.08 -3.39 10.30
N LEU A 174 2.75 -4.36 9.71
CA LEU A 174 3.94 -4.15 8.88
C LEU A 174 3.50 -4.12 7.43
N ILE A 175 3.76 -3.01 6.75
CA ILE A 175 3.35 -2.78 5.38
C ILE A 175 4.61 -2.71 4.51
N GLY A 176 4.92 -3.80 3.81
CA GLY A 176 5.99 -3.87 2.81
C GLY A 176 5.50 -3.35 1.47
N ILE A 177 6.26 -2.48 0.83
CA ILE A 177 5.94 -1.88 -0.46
C ILE A 177 7.13 -2.08 -1.39
N GLY A 178 6.87 -2.68 -2.56
CA GLY A 178 7.83 -2.81 -3.63
C GLY A 178 7.30 -2.20 -4.92
N ILE A 179 8.03 -1.22 -5.49
CA ILE A 179 7.65 -0.57 -6.75
C ILE A 179 8.84 -0.59 -7.71
N ASN A 180 8.63 -1.11 -8.90
CA ASN A 180 9.58 -1.09 -10.00
C ASN A 180 9.64 0.31 -10.59
N CYS A 181 10.65 1.10 -10.21
CA CYS A 181 10.81 2.47 -10.68
C CYS A 181 11.74 2.55 -11.91
N ASN A 182 13.05 2.39 -11.68
CA ASN A 182 14.08 2.53 -12.71
C ASN A 182 14.78 1.20 -13.06
N ASN A 183 14.43 0.11 -12.39
CA ASN A 183 14.95 -1.22 -12.69
C ASN A 183 14.33 -1.72 -14.01
N VAL A 184 15.18 -2.07 -14.98
CA VAL A 184 14.75 -2.49 -16.32
C VAL A 184 15.24 -3.90 -16.69
N LEU A 185 16.12 -4.48 -15.86
CA LEU A 185 16.62 -5.82 -16.05
C LEU A 185 15.81 -6.79 -15.20
N PHE A 186 14.77 -7.36 -15.79
CA PHE A 186 14.01 -8.43 -15.16
C PHE A 186 14.53 -9.79 -15.57
N PRO A 187 14.54 -10.80 -14.66
CA PRO A 187 14.75 -12.20 -15.02
C PRO A 187 13.81 -12.62 -16.16
N GLU A 188 14.23 -13.56 -16.98
CA GLU A 188 13.44 -14.01 -18.14
C GLU A 188 12.02 -14.43 -17.76
N THR A 189 11.85 -15.08 -16.62
CA THR A 189 10.56 -15.51 -16.08
C THR A 189 9.62 -14.36 -15.71
N LEU A 190 10.13 -13.12 -15.58
CA LEU A 190 9.34 -11.94 -15.20
C LEU A 190 9.17 -10.94 -16.35
N ARG A 191 9.85 -11.08 -17.48
CA ARG A 191 9.86 -10.08 -18.56
C ARG A 191 8.47 -9.75 -19.11
N GLU A 192 7.61 -10.74 -19.23
CA GLU A 192 6.25 -10.53 -19.75
C GLU A 192 5.27 -10.06 -18.71
N SER A 193 5.53 -10.36 -17.42
CA SER A 193 4.61 -10.09 -16.31
C SER A 193 4.97 -8.88 -15.45
N ALA A 194 6.22 -8.38 -15.54
CA ALA A 194 6.68 -7.22 -14.77
C ALA A 194 6.92 -6.01 -15.68
N LEU A 195 6.77 -4.81 -15.10
CA LEU A 195 6.97 -3.53 -15.76
C LEU A 195 7.59 -2.55 -14.76
N SER A 196 8.46 -1.65 -15.21
CA SER A 196 8.91 -0.52 -14.38
C SER A 196 8.29 0.80 -14.87
N MET A 197 8.25 1.79 -13.96
CA MET A 197 7.83 3.15 -14.32
C MET A 197 8.69 3.72 -15.44
N ARG A 198 10.01 3.48 -15.38
CA ARG A 198 10.95 3.92 -16.43
C ARG A 198 10.60 3.33 -17.80
N GLU A 199 10.24 2.06 -17.85
CA GLU A 199 9.84 1.40 -19.10
C GLU A 199 8.53 1.97 -19.62
N ALA A 200 7.55 2.21 -18.75
CA ALA A 200 6.26 2.79 -19.10
C ALA A 200 6.36 4.24 -19.61
N LEU A 201 7.28 5.03 -19.03
CA LEU A 201 7.47 6.46 -19.36
C LEU A 201 8.50 6.71 -20.46
N GLY A 202 9.37 5.73 -20.74
CA GLY A 202 10.55 5.94 -21.57
C GLY A 202 11.65 6.80 -20.93
N ALA A 203 11.53 7.18 -19.65
CA ALA A 203 12.44 8.07 -18.92
C ALA A 203 12.61 7.63 -17.46
N LYS A 204 13.77 7.97 -16.86
CA LYS A 204 14.01 7.73 -15.43
C LYS A 204 13.15 8.65 -14.56
N VAL A 205 12.69 8.14 -13.42
CA VAL A 205 12.07 8.93 -12.35
C VAL A 205 13.08 9.24 -11.25
N SER A 206 12.94 10.40 -10.61
CA SER A 206 13.68 10.74 -9.39
C SER A 206 13.17 9.85 -8.25
N LEU A 207 14.00 8.96 -7.72
CA LEU A 207 13.60 8.08 -6.60
C LEU A 207 13.36 8.88 -5.31
N ASP A 208 14.13 9.94 -5.09
CA ASP A 208 13.98 10.78 -3.89
C ASP A 208 12.64 11.54 -3.93
N GLU A 209 12.30 12.14 -5.08
CA GLU A 209 11.02 12.81 -5.27
C GLU A 209 9.84 11.82 -5.21
N PHE A 210 9.96 10.67 -5.88
CA PHE A 210 8.94 9.61 -5.82
C PHE A 210 8.72 9.11 -4.39
N THR A 211 9.80 8.97 -3.59
CA THR A 211 9.71 8.58 -2.19
C THR A 211 8.91 9.60 -1.37
N LEU A 212 9.19 10.90 -1.52
CA LEU A 212 8.46 11.96 -0.81
C LEU A 212 6.98 11.97 -1.18
N VAL A 213 6.67 11.87 -2.46
CA VAL A 213 5.29 11.82 -2.98
C VAL A 213 4.55 10.59 -2.45
N LEU A 214 5.18 9.40 -2.51
CA LEU A 214 4.57 8.18 -1.99
C LEU A 214 4.31 8.25 -0.47
N LEU A 215 5.29 8.72 0.31
CA LEU A 215 5.10 8.88 1.76
C LEU A 215 4.05 9.95 2.08
N GLY A 216 3.90 10.96 1.24
CA GLY A 216 2.81 11.94 1.30
C GLY A 216 1.43 11.28 1.08
N PHE A 217 1.26 10.48 0.03
CA PHE A 217 0.03 9.73 -0.20
C PHE A 217 -0.25 8.70 0.89
N LEU A 218 0.77 8.01 1.41
CA LEU A 218 0.60 7.12 2.57
C LEU A 218 0.12 7.89 3.80
N THR A 219 0.68 9.09 4.07
CA THR A 219 0.19 9.98 5.13
C THR A 219 -1.30 10.26 4.95
N TRP A 220 -1.72 10.60 3.73
CA TRP A 220 -3.11 10.90 3.42
C TRP A 220 -4.02 9.69 3.62
N HIS A 221 -3.71 8.57 3.00
CA HIS A 221 -4.61 7.41 3.02
C HIS A 221 -4.68 6.72 4.38
N PHE A 222 -3.59 6.69 5.15
CA PHE A 222 -3.64 6.18 6.52
C PHE A 222 -4.43 7.14 7.44
N GLY A 223 -4.28 8.44 7.22
CA GLY A 223 -5.10 9.43 7.88
C GLY A 223 -6.60 9.29 7.56
N LEU A 224 -6.95 8.90 6.32
CA LEU A 224 -8.34 8.65 5.93
C LEU A 224 -8.94 7.44 6.68
N VAL A 225 -8.16 6.38 6.92
CA VAL A 225 -8.65 5.23 7.70
C VAL A 225 -9.04 5.66 9.12
N HIS A 226 -8.18 6.43 9.79
CA HIS A 226 -8.47 6.94 11.13
C HIS A 226 -9.62 7.96 11.15
N LEU A 227 -9.71 8.83 10.14
CA LEU A 227 -10.83 9.75 10.03
C LEU A 227 -12.14 9.00 9.83
N GLN A 228 -12.14 7.93 9.03
CA GLN A 228 -13.33 7.08 8.84
C GLN A 228 -13.79 6.48 10.17
N GLU A 229 -12.88 5.87 10.92
CA GLU A 229 -13.16 5.31 12.25
C GLU A 229 -13.74 6.38 13.20
N GLU A 230 -13.10 7.56 13.28
CA GLU A 230 -13.59 8.67 14.12
C GLU A 230 -15.02 9.09 13.75
N LEU A 231 -15.33 9.23 12.45
CA LEU A 231 -16.65 9.64 11.98
C LEU A 231 -17.71 8.58 12.28
N ASP A 232 -17.39 7.32 12.09
CA ASP A 232 -18.32 6.21 12.33
C ASP A 232 -18.61 6.06 13.83
N LEU A 233 -17.60 6.14 14.68
CA LEU A 233 -17.77 6.15 16.15
C LEU A 233 -18.60 7.35 16.62
N ALA A 234 -18.36 8.55 16.07
CA ALA A 234 -19.11 9.75 16.42
C ALA A 234 -20.58 9.69 15.97
N SER A 235 -20.92 8.87 14.97
CA SER A 235 -22.29 8.68 14.48
C SER A 235 -23.15 7.77 15.38
N GLY A 236 -22.57 7.20 16.44
CA GLY A 236 -23.26 6.30 17.37
C GLY A 236 -23.61 4.94 16.76
N LYS A 237 -22.93 4.53 15.70
CA LYS A 237 -23.11 3.19 15.10
C LYS A 237 -22.50 2.13 15.98
N ASP A 238 -23.15 0.98 16.05
CA ASP A 238 -22.59 -0.20 16.69
C ASP A 238 -21.35 -0.69 15.88
N SER A 239 -20.36 -1.19 16.61
CA SER A 239 -19.20 -1.83 16.00
C SER A 239 -19.65 -3.01 15.13
N GLY A 240 -19.33 -2.95 13.83
CA GLY A 240 -19.69 -4.00 12.86
C GLY A 240 -20.72 -3.60 11.80
N ASP A 241 -21.49 -2.51 12.01
CA ASP A 241 -22.35 -1.98 10.98
C ASP A 241 -21.53 -1.27 9.88
N PRO A 242 -21.77 -1.61 8.59
CA PRO A 242 -21.00 -0.98 7.52
C PRO A 242 -21.30 0.53 7.44
N PRO A 243 -20.25 1.37 7.22
CA PRO A 243 -20.45 2.77 6.99
C PRO A 243 -21.30 3.00 5.73
N PRO A 244 -22.21 3.98 5.71
CA PRO A 244 -23.00 4.31 4.52
C PRO A 244 -22.10 4.83 3.38
N VAL A 245 -20.96 5.42 3.72
CA VAL A 245 -19.95 5.93 2.80
C VAL A 245 -18.58 5.57 3.38
N SER A 246 -17.75 4.89 2.62
CA SER A 246 -16.38 4.59 3.02
C SER A 246 -15.41 5.46 2.23
N LEU A 247 -14.77 6.41 2.91
CA LEU A 247 -13.75 7.30 2.34
C LEU A 247 -12.59 6.51 1.73
N VAL A 248 -12.22 5.40 2.37
CA VAL A 248 -11.12 4.53 1.91
C VAL A 248 -11.52 3.75 0.67
N ILE A 249 -12.72 3.14 0.67
CA ILE A 249 -13.20 2.37 -0.48
C ILE A 249 -13.49 3.26 -1.68
N ASP A 250 -14.01 4.47 -1.46
CA ASP A 250 -14.23 5.44 -2.54
C ASP A 250 -12.92 5.91 -3.16
N ALA A 251 -11.86 6.09 -2.35
CA ALA A 251 -10.53 6.37 -2.87
C ALA A 251 -9.98 5.18 -3.68
N TRP A 252 -10.14 3.96 -3.16
CA TRP A 252 -9.71 2.73 -3.85
C TRP A 252 -10.44 2.53 -5.20
N ARG A 253 -11.76 2.77 -5.26
CA ARG A 253 -12.56 2.66 -6.49
C ARG A 253 -12.04 3.54 -7.63
N ARG A 254 -11.50 4.72 -7.32
CA ARG A 254 -10.94 5.65 -8.34
C ARG A 254 -9.68 5.12 -9.02
N VAL A 255 -8.97 4.21 -8.38
CA VAL A 255 -7.70 3.69 -8.91
C VAL A 255 -7.75 2.22 -9.27
N SER A 256 -8.82 1.50 -8.91
CA SER A 256 -8.96 0.08 -9.19
C SER A 256 -9.69 -0.16 -10.51
N ASP A 257 -9.23 -1.17 -11.23
CA ASP A 257 -9.90 -1.70 -12.44
C ASP A 257 -10.53 -3.09 -12.19
N THR A 258 -10.60 -3.51 -10.93
CA THR A 258 -11.13 -4.83 -10.55
C THR A 258 -12.66 -4.94 -10.66
N PRO A 259 -13.49 -3.93 -10.28
CA PRO A 259 -14.94 -4.04 -10.39
C PRO A 259 -15.40 -4.29 -11.82
N GLY A 260 -16.40 -5.17 -11.99
CA GLY A 260 -16.98 -5.56 -13.28
C GLY A 260 -16.19 -6.64 -14.02
N ARG A 261 -14.99 -7.01 -13.60
CA ARG A 261 -14.17 -8.02 -14.28
C ARG A 261 -14.56 -9.44 -13.90
N ARG A 262 -14.37 -10.32 -14.87
CA ARG A 262 -14.29 -11.76 -14.60
C ARG A 262 -12.95 -12.09 -14.01
N VAL A 263 -12.95 -12.92 -13.00
CA VAL A 263 -11.75 -13.31 -12.26
C VAL A 263 -11.75 -14.81 -11.96
N ILE A 264 -10.56 -15.36 -11.77
CA ILE A 264 -10.35 -16.62 -11.09
C ILE A 264 -9.90 -16.24 -9.67
N TYR A 265 -10.60 -16.77 -8.67
CA TYR A 265 -10.28 -16.52 -7.27
C TYR A 265 -9.64 -17.75 -6.63
N GLY A 266 -8.75 -17.52 -5.65
CA GLY A 266 -8.16 -18.54 -4.78
C GLY A 266 -7.35 -17.90 -3.65
N TYR A 267 -7.06 -18.64 -2.59
CA TYR A 267 -6.15 -18.15 -1.56
C TYR A 267 -4.74 -17.99 -2.09
N ASP A 268 -4.19 -19.01 -2.72
CA ASP A 268 -3.01 -18.97 -3.59
C ASP A 268 -3.48 -19.32 -5.01
N VAL A 269 -3.98 -18.34 -5.71
CA VAL A 269 -4.71 -18.55 -6.98
C VAL A 269 -3.85 -19.17 -8.07
N VAL A 270 -2.52 -19.01 -7.99
CA VAL A 270 -1.58 -19.59 -8.97
C VAL A 270 -1.45 -21.09 -8.78
N ARG A 271 -1.38 -21.56 -7.53
CA ARG A 271 -1.22 -22.99 -7.21
C ARG A 271 -2.56 -23.71 -7.02
N HIS A 272 -3.54 -23.00 -6.47
CA HIS A 272 -4.82 -23.54 -6.05
C HIS A 272 -5.98 -22.60 -6.43
N PRO A 273 -6.34 -22.49 -7.73
CA PRO A 273 -7.52 -21.75 -8.15
C PRO A 273 -8.78 -22.46 -7.59
N LEU A 274 -9.75 -21.69 -7.07
CA LEU A 274 -10.96 -22.25 -6.47
C LEU A 274 -12.17 -22.15 -7.39
N TYR A 275 -12.47 -20.95 -7.90
CA TYR A 275 -13.64 -20.72 -8.75
C TYR A 275 -13.48 -19.47 -9.62
N GLU A 276 -14.31 -19.41 -10.65
CA GLU A 276 -14.48 -18.23 -11.49
C GLU A 276 -15.69 -17.41 -11.01
N ALA A 277 -15.57 -16.10 -11.05
CA ALA A 277 -16.64 -15.19 -10.67
C ALA A 277 -16.55 -13.87 -11.43
N VAL A 278 -17.62 -13.06 -11.34
CA VAL A 278 -17.63 -11.65 -11.72
C VAL A 278 -17.49 -10.82 -10.45
N VAL A 279 -16.60 -9.83 -10.46
CA VAL A 279 -16.46 -8.90 -9.35
C VAL A 279 -17.57 -7.86 -9.41
N GLU A 280 -18.45 -7.85 -8.43
CA GLU A 280 -19.51 -6.83 -8.29
C GLU A 280 -18.98 -5.54 -7.65
N GLY A 281 -17.91 -5.64 -6.85
CA GLY A 281 -17.29 -4.50 -6.18
C GLY A 281 -16.49 -4.92 -4.96
N VAL A 282 -16.30 -3.95 -4.07
CA VAL A 282 -15.69 -4.14 -2.75
C VAL A 282 -16.64 -3.56 -1.72
N ASP A 283 -16.92 -4.32 -0.67
CA ASP A 283 -17.77 -3.89 0.43
C ASP A 283 -17.08 -2.79 1.29
N PRO A 284 -17.80 -2.12 2.21
CA PRO A 284 -17.22 -1.06 3.03
C PRO A 284 -16.02 -1.49 3.90
N TRP A 285 -15.86 -2.78 4.15
CA TRP A 285 -14.77 -3.37 4.94
C TRP A 285 -13.63 -3.94 4.11
N GLY A 286 -13.63 -3.69 2.78
CA GLY A 286 -12.57 -4.13 1.88
C GLY A 286 -12.75 -5.55 1.33
N GLY A 287 -13.84 -6.23 1.65
CA GLY A 287 -14.15 -7.56 1.13
C GLY A 287 -14.53 -7.51 -0.36
N LEU A 288 -13.95 -8.42 -1.15
CA LEU A 288 -14.25 -8.57 -2.57
C LEU A 288 -15.61 -9.24 -2.76
N MET A 289 -16.56 -8.54 -3.33
CA MET A 289 -17.90 -9.05 -3.63
C MET A 289 -17.91 -9.75 -4.98
N LEU A 290 -18.21 -11.04 -4.97
CA LEU A 290 -18.13 -11.94 -6.11
C LEU A 290 -19.49 -12.52 -6.44
N ARG A 291 -19.85 -12.56 -7.73
CA ARG A 291 -21.02 -13.28 -8.22
C ARG A 291 -20.58 -14.50 -9.05
N LEU A 292 -20.94 -15.68 -8.58
CA LEU A 292 -20.66 -16.93 -9.24
C LEU A 292 -21.55 -17.13 -10.50
N ARG A 293 -21.24 -18.16 -11.30
CA ARG A 293 -22.00 -18.48 -12.53
C ARG A 293 -23.45 -18.89 -12.26
N ASP A 294 -23.72 -19.49 -11.07
CA ASP A 294 -25.07 -19.90 -10.64
C ASP A 294 -25.88 -18.76 -10.02
N GLY A 295 -25.32 -17.54 -9.95
CA GLY A 295 -25.92 -16.37 -9.36
C GLY A 295 -25.65 -16.19 -7.86
N THR A 296 -24.94 -17.10 -7.21
CA THR A 296 -24.57 -17.00 -5.78
C THR A 296 -23.63 -15.83 -5.56
N PHE A 297 -23.85 -15.07 -4.47
CA PHE A 297 -22.98 -13.99 -4.04
C PHE A 297 -22.10 -14.42 -2.88
N LEU A 298 -20.81 -14.11 -2.97
CA LEU A 298 -19.82 -14.35 -1.93
C LEU A 298 -19.05 -13.06 -1.65
N THR A 299 -18.55 -12.92 -0.42
CA THR A 299 -17.62 -11.83 -0.05
C THR A 299 -16.37 -12.43 0.54
N GLU A 300 -15.23 -12.08 -0.03
CA GLU A 300 -13.92 -12.60 0.33
C GLU A 300 -13.02 -11.49 0.87
N TYR A 301 -12.47 -11.68 2.08
CA TYR A 301 -11.61 -10.70 2.76
C TYR A 301 -10.11 -11.01 2.66
N SER A 302 -9.76 -12.13 2.07
CA SER A 302 -8.38 -12.57 1.83
C SER A 302 -8.29 -13.31 0.51
N GLY A 303 -7.09 -13.69 0.07
CA GLY A 303 -6.92 -14.41 -1.20
C GLY A 303 -6.33 -13.54 -2.31
N GLU A 304 -6.42 -14.04 -3.52
CA GLU A 304 -5.89 -13.41 -4.74
C GLU A 304 -6.85 -13.64 -5.90
N ILE A 305 -6.75 -12.76 -6.89
CA ILE A 305 -7.46 -12.92 -8.16
C ILE A 305 -6.51 -12.92 -9.35
N LEU A 306 -6.87 -13.69 -10.37
CA LEU A 306 -6.27 -13.60 -11.71
C LEU A 306 -7.32 -13.12 -12.70
N TYR A 307 -6.90 -12.24 -13.60
CA TYR A 307 -7.69 -11.92 -14.78
C TYR A 307 -7.48 -13.01 -15.84
N PRO A 308 -8.54 -13.65 -16.37
CA PRO A 308 -8.40 -14.63 -17.43
C PRO A 308 -7.68 -14.03 -18.64
N THR A 309 -6.79 -14.81 -19.26
CA THR A 309 -6.10 -14.41 -20.49
C THR A 309 -7.10 -14.23 -21.62
N GLY A 310 -7.18 -13.03 -22.21
CA GLY A 310 -8.06 -12.74 -23.36
C GLY A 310 -9.10 -11.64 -23.15
N GLU A 311 -9.34 -11.16 -21.94
CA GLU A 311 -10.17 -9.97 -21.70
C GLU A 311 -9.31 -8.71 -21.88
N LYS A 312 -9.44 -8.05 -23.04
CA LYS A 312 -8.99 -6.66 -23.18
C LYS A 312 -9.83 -5.81 -22.23
N SER A 313 -9.16 -4.98 -21.42
CA SER A 313 -9.82 -3.92 -20.68
C SER A 313 -10.73 -3.14 -21.63
N GLY A 314 -12.03 -3.21 -21.42
CA GLY A 314 -13.00 -2.36 -22.12
C GLY A 314 -12.62 -0.91 -21.86
N GLY A 315 -12.53 -0.12 -22.93
CA GLY A 315 -12.15 1.29 -22.93
C GLY A 315 -13.18 2.17 -22.23
#